data_8fa17783c4de83136888ca8b037d20fc
#
_entry.id   8fa17783c4de83136888ca8b037d20fc
#
_cell.length_a   1.000
_cell.length_b   1.000
_cell.length_c   1.000
_cell.angle_alpha   90.00
_cell.angle_beta   90.00
_cell.angle_gamma   90.00
#
_symmetry.space_group_name_H-M   'P 1'
#
loop_
_entity.id
_entity.type
_entity.pdbx_description
1 polymer ?
#
loop_
_entity_poly.entity_id
_entity_poly.type
_entity_poly.pdbx_seq_one_letter_code
_entity_poly.pdbx_strand_id
1 'polypeptide(L)'
;VIVLTIMLLLGNVFLNFSYTVNTYYDNIAKYSINARRGTIHKHYLVNNKIEFAPYDEVINSVLTYDHVIYAANSSYNVVITNIDLDVIKDKDNLLYLYPYMKTYPEKLIYGRGVEKDNEIICPRYLGKTSPIKTKDDLIDMKDYLDKEIPFSFYKIVFQDKNHTNSIKLDKINFKLVGIFENTPIDYDSYRICYIDSDLAEKLYEETKIVYTEEYLKAFNMEICYGGAAADFIVDTPENFKEVYKKLEEDGYDVGNGYFIDYNWANAMFNFAYILFFIAFILIIFTIGIYTSINLKKRKTDIALYKTFGYKNKDIGRILFMQLLILFLISFILNIIISLVGIVIGNNIISYYIELGGFYLTISFIREVLYFVVIMIVMYVVFKETCNSVNRLQIRNILRNDI
;
A
#
# COMPACT_ATOMS: atom_id res chain seq x y z
N VAL A 1 -33.78 3.00 -14.32
CA VAL A 1 -33.01 2.40 -13.22
C VAL A 1 -31.66 1.89 -13.74
N ILE A 2 -31.61 0.88 -14.63
CA ILE A 2 -30.37 0.21 -15.07
C ILE A 2 -29.27 1.19 -15.52
N VAL A 3 -29.59 2.08 -16.47
CA VAL A 3 -28.60 3.05 -17.00
C VAL A 3 -28.07 3.96 -15.91
N LEU A 4 -28.95 4.46 -15.05
CA LEU A 4 -28.56 5.33 -13.95
C LEU A 4 -27.68 4.56 -12.92
N THR A 5 -28.05 3.31 -12.61
CA THR A 5 -27.25 2.46 -11.74
C THR A 5 -25.85 2.22 -12.30
N ILE A 6 -25.73 1.94 -13.61
CA ILE A 6 -24.43 1.73 -14.27
C ILE A 6 -23.56 3.00 -14.19
N MET A 7 -24.15 4.16 -14.45
CA MET A 7 -23.40 5.43 -14.40
C MET A 7 -22.98 5.79 -12.98
N LEU A 8 -23.86 5.57 -12.00
CA LEU A 8 -23.51 5.73 -10.58
C LEU A 8 -22.40 4.76 -10.17
N LEU A 9 -22.46 3.51 -10.67
CA LEU A 9 -21.44 2.50 -10.38
C LEU A 9 -20.07 2.91 -10.93
N LEU A 10 -20.00 3.41 -12.15
CA LEU A 10 -18.74 3.89 -12.74
C LEU A 10 -18.13 5.01 -11.91
N GLY A 11 -18.91 6.01 -11.53
CA GLY A 11 -18.43 7.10 -10.67
C GLY A 11 -17.94 6.60 -9.32
N ASN A 12 -18.67 5.67 -8.71
CA ASN A 12 -18.35 5.09 -7.43
C ASN A 12 -17.07 4.24 -7.48
N VAL A 13 -16.90 3.42 -8.51
CA VAL A 13 -15.68 2.61 -8.72
C VAL A 13 -14.44 3.50 -8.79
N PHE A 14 -14.47 4.58 -9.58
CA PHE A 14 -13.32 5.48 -9.68
C PHE A 14 -13.03 6.24 -8.38
N LEU A 15 -14.08 6.67 -7.68
CA LEU A 15 -13.94 7.34 -6.38
C LEU A 15 -13.31 6.42 -5.33
N ASN A 16 -13.76 5.18 -5.24
CA ASN A 16 -13.21 4.21 -4.29
C ASN A 16 -11.85 3.67 -4.72
N PHE A 17 -11.59 3.55 -6.01
CA PHE A 17 -10.25 3.18 -6.50
C PHE A 17 -9.22 4.25 -6.10
N SER A 18 -9.54 5.54 -6.26
CA SER A 18 -8.64 6.60 -5.78
C SER A 18 -8.39 6.54 -4.26
N TYR A 19 -9.42 6.18 -3.49
CA TYR A 19 -9.29 6.01 -2.05
C TYR A 19 -8.41 4.80 -1.70
N THR A 20 -8.63 3.68 -2.36
CA THR A 20 -7.85 2.45 -2.19
C THR A 20 -6.37 2.70 -2.48
N VAL A 21 -6.05 3.35 -3.60
CA VAL A 21 -4.67 3.68 -3.97
C VAL A 21 -4.03 4.58 -2.91
N ASN A 22 -4.72 5.63 -2.48
CA ASN A 22 -4.19 6.53 -1.46
C ASN A 22 -3.94 5.81 -0.13
N THR A 23 -4.92 5.03 0.35
CA THR A 23 -4.80 4.28 1.60
C THR A 23 -3.67 3.25 1.54
N TYR A 24 -3.49 2.61 0.39
CA TYR A 24 -2.41 1.66 0.16
C TYR A 24 -1.05 2.33 0.28
N TYR A 25 -0.82 3.44 -0.41
CA TYR A 25 0.44 4.17 -0.35
C TYR A 25 0.69 4.81 1.02
N ASP A 26 -0.34 5.35 1.68
CA ASP A 26 -0.23 5.87 3.04
C ASP A 26 0.19 4.79 4.03
N ASN A 27 -0.37 3.58 3.89
CA ASN A 27 0.01 2.44 4.73
C ASN A 27 1.46 2.02 4.49
N ILE A 28 1.89 1.97 3.21
CA ILE A 28 3.29 1.66 2.89
C ILE A 28 4.21 2.72 3.46
N ALA A 29 3.94 3.99 3.21
CA ALA A 29 4.70 5.10 3.72
C ALA A 29 4.85 5.02 5.24
N LYS A 30 3.77 4.69 5.94
CA LYS A 30 3.73 4.65 7.39
C LYS A 30 4.41 3.43 8.00
N TYR A 31 4.31 2.26 7.36
CA TYR A 31 4.70 0.99 7.97
C TYR A 31 5.89 0.31 7.28
N SER A 32 6.29 0.71 6.07
CA SER A 32 7.45 0.14 5.40
C SER A 32 8.74 0.79 5.87
N ILE A 33 9.66 -0.03 6.38
CA ILE A 33 11.02 0.42 6.70
C ILE A 33 11.73 0.85 5.43
N ASN A 34 11.55 0.12 4.34
CA ASN A 34 12.20 0.41 3.07
C ASN A 34 11.83 1.77 2.49
N ALA A 35 10.63 2.29 2.82
CA ALA A 35 10.23 3.64 2.44
C ALA A 35 11.00 4.76 3.17
N ARG A 36 11.74 4.41 4.21
CA ARG A 36 12.45 5.33 5.12
C ARG A 36 13.91 4.99 5.30
N ARG A 37 14.37 3.89 4.66
CA ARG A 37 15.75 3.41 4.70
C ARG A 37 16.53 3.91 3.50
N GLY A 38 17.70 4.44 3.74
CA GLY A 38 18.71 4.76 2.73
C GLY A 38 20.03 4.11 3.04
N THR A 39 20.86 3.96 2.02
CA THR A 39 22.26 3.58 2.15
C THR A 39 23.12 4.81 1.95
N ILE A 40 24.21 4.91 2.65
CA ILE A 40 25.07 6.07 2.61
C ILE A 40 26.54 5.67 2.69
N HIS A 41 27.36 6.35 1.93
CA HIS A 41 28.82 6.29 2.05
C HIS A 41 29.42 7.68 1.79
N LYS A 42 30.61 7.89 2.29
CA LYS A 42 31.38 9.11 2.05
C LYS A 42 32.75 8.73 1.54
N HIS A 43 33.17 9.38 0.49
CA HIS A 43 34.49 9.16 -0.08
C HIS A 43 35.27 10.47 -0.18
N TYR A 44 36.59 10.36 -0.13
CA TYR A 44 37.53 11.46 -0.27
C TYR A 44 38.49 11.18 -1.43
N LEU A 45 38.92 12.22 -2.11
CA LEU A 45 39.98 12.14 -3.09
C LEU A 45 41.34 12.45 -2.41
N VAL A 46 42.11 11.39 -2.16
CA VAL A 46 43.46 11.54 -1.58
C VAL A 46 44.47 11.04 -2.62
N ASN A 47 45.37 11.95 -3.07
CA ASN A 47 46.40 11.64 -4.05
C ASN A 47 45.84 10.99 -5.35
N ASN A 48 44.71 11.49 -5.86
CA ASN A 48 44.00 10.94 -7.01
C ASN A 48 43.46 9.49 -6.81
N LYS A 49 43.39 9.02 -5.58
CA LYS A 49 42.73 7.76 -5.24
C LYS A 49 41.47 8.05 -4.43
N ILE A 50 40.44 7.25 -4.65
CA ILE A 50 39.22 7.30 -3.87
C ILE A 50 39.47 6.54 -2.58
N GLU A 51 39.37 7.21 -1.44
CA GLU A 51 39.39 6.61 -0.12
C GLU A 51 38.01 6.80 0.53
N PHE A 52 37.49 5.77 1.16
CA PHE A 52 36.19 5.84 1.84
C PHE A 52 36.38 6.23 3.30
N ALA A 53 35.45 7.03 3.81
CA ALA A 53 35.41 7.39 5.22
C ALA A 53 35.20 6.13 6.10
N PRO A 54 35.79 6.09 7.31
CA PRO A 54 35.51 5.03 8.28
C PRO A 54 34.02 4.98 8.63
N TYR A 55 33.47 3.78 8.82
CA TYR A 55 32.06 3.57 9.16
C TYR A 55 31.60 4.37 10.37
N ASP A 56 32.36 4.29 11.46
CA ASP A 56 32.01 4.95 12.72
C ASP A 56 31.88 6.45 12.53
N GLU A 57 32.71 7.04 11.67
CA GLU A 57 32.61 8.45 11.31
C GLU A 57 31.30 8.76 10.58
N VAL A 58 30.97 7.95 9.56
CA VAL A 58 29.75 8.11 8.77
C VAL A 58 28.52 7.90 9.65
N ILE A 59 28.45 6.83 10.41
CA ILE A 59 27.33 6.50 11.30
C ILE A 59 27.11 7.59 12.34
N ASN A 60 28.17 7.98 13.05
CA ASN A 60 28.08 9.01 14.09
C ASN A 60 27.66 10.37 13.51
N SER A 61 28.15 10.71 12.33
CA SER A 61 27.76 11.94 11.65
C SER A 61 26.30 11.91 11.22
N VAL A 62 25.85 10.81 10.60
CA VAL A 62 24.48 10.70 10.10
C VAL A 62 23.45 10.69 11.24
N LEU A 63 23.76 10.12 12.38
CA LEU A 63 22.91 10.17 13.58
C LEU A 63 22.71 11.59 14.14
N THR A 64 23.50 12.57 13.73
CA THR A 64 23.32 13.97 14.16
C THR A 64 22.26 14.72 13.34
N TYR A 65 21.80 14.16 12.22
CA TYR A 65 20.78 14.80 11.40
C TYR A 65 19.41 14.67 12.04
N ASP A 66 18.66 15.76 12.01
CA ASP A 66 17.28 15.75 12.43
C ASP A 66 16.51 14.69 11.63
N HIS A 67 15.57 14.02 12.29
CA HIS A 67 14.75 12.94 11.70
C HIS A 67 15.47 11.62 11.42
N VAL A 68 16.78 11.51 11.57
CA VAL A 68 17.46 10.22 11.50
C VAL A 68 17.30 9.52 12.85
N ILE A 69 16.66 8.38 12.87
CA ILE A 69 16.41 7.60 14.10
C ILE A 69 17.36 6.43 14.27
N TYR A 70 18.06 6.07 13.19
CA TYR A 70 19.02 4.98 13.19
C TYR A 70 20.04 5.09 12.08
N ALA A 71 21.27 4.70 12.37
CA ALA A 71 22.29 4.42 11.39
C ALA A 71 23.17 3.27 11.87
N ALA A 72 23.51 2.36 10.98
CA ALA A 72 24.42 1.25 11.24
C ALA A 72 25.11 0.80 9.95
N ASN A 73 26.16 0.01 10.08
CA ASN A 73 26.80 -0.60 8.93
C ASN A 73 25.80 -1.50 8.19
N SER A 74 25.62 -1.32 6.89
CA SER A 74 24.70 -2.10 6.06
C SER A 74 24.98 -3.60 6.07
N SER A 75 26.23 -3.99 6.32
CA SER A 75 26.63 -5.39 6.47
C SER A 75 26.28 -6.00 7.83
N TYR A 76 26.02 -5.20 8.87
CA TYR A 76 25.69 -5.69 10.22
C TYR A 76 24.20 -6.01 10.42
N ASN A 77 23.35 -5.72 9.45
CA ASN A 77 21.91 -5.70 9.69
C ASN A 77 21.20 -7.03 9.39
N VAL A 78 21.89 -7.99 8.78
CA VAL A 78 21.18 -9.17 8.29
C VAL A 78 21.88 -10.45 8.72
N VAL A 79 21.28 -11.14 9.67
CA VAL A 79 21.62 -12.52 9.98
C VAL A 79 20.81 -13.44 9.07
N ILE A 80 21.48 -14.17 8.19
CA ILE A 80 20.82 -15.15 7.33
C ILE A 80 20.65 -16.45 8.10
N THR A 81 19.44 -16.95 8.17
CA THR A 81 19.10 -18.15 8.93
C THR A 81 18.02 -18.97 8.25
N ASN A 82 17.83 -20.18 8.71
CA ASN A 82 16.71 -21.04 8.33
C ASN A 82 15.87 -21.36 9.56
N ILE A 83 14.56 -21.30 9.39
CA ILE A 83 13.63 -21.75 10.40
C ILE A 83 13.43 -23.26 10.29
N ASP A 84 13.55 -23.95 11.40
CA ASP A 84 13.47 -25.42 11.45
C ASP A 84 12.06 -25.87 11.89
N LEU A 85 11.08 -25.57 11.02
CA LEU A 85 9.72 -26.02 11.19
C LEU A 85 9.43 -27.12 10.17
N ASP A 86 8.75 -28.18 10.60
CA ASP A 86 8.39 -29.35 9.75
C ASP A 86 7.59 -28.95 8.50
N VAL A 87 6.95 -27.79 8.54
CA VAL A 87 6.14 -27.25 7.43
C VAL A 87 7.01 -26.65 6.32
N ILE A 88 8.27 -26.28 6.63
CA ILE A 88 9.22 -25.71 5.67
C ILE A 88 10.03 -26.84 5.06
N LYS A 89 9.69 -27.22 3.85
CA LYS A 89 10.37 -28.28 3.10
C LYS A 89 11.59 -27.81 2.34
N ASP A 90 11.64 -26.53 2.05
CA ASP A 90 12.71 -25.92 1.26
C ASP A 90 13.85 -25.50 2.20
N LYS A 91 14.96 -26.24 2.13
CA LYS A 91 16.17 -25.93 2.91
C LYS A 91 16.88 -24.66 2.45
N ASP A 92 16.57 -24.17 1.25
CA ASP A 92 17.13 -22.95 0.68
C ASP A 92 16.27 -21.72 1.00
N ASN A 93 15.22 -21.88 1.80
CA ASN A 93 14.37 -20.78 2.23
C ASN A 93 15.06 -19.96 3.31
N LEU A 94 15.80 -18.96 2.87
CA LEU A 94 16.53 -18.07 3.74
C LEU A 94 15.61 -17.04 4.39
N LEU A 95 15.75 -16.88 5.70
CA LEU A 95 15.14 -15.83 6.49
C LEU A 95 16.19 -14.80 6.89
N TYR A 96 15.74 -13.58 7.07
CA TYR A 96 16.55 -12.46 7.46
C TYR A 96 16.18 -12.02 8.87
N LEU A 97 17.13 -12.06 9.80
CA LEU A 97 16.93 -11.51 11.15
C LEU A 97 17.55 -10.12 11.21
N TYR A 98 16.72 -9.17 11.56
CA TYR A 98 17.12 -7.78 11.76
C TYR A 98 17.11 -7.43 13.25
N PRO A 99 17.94 -6.47 13.68
CA PRO A 99 17.86 -5.95 15.02
C PRO A 99 16.52 -5.25 15.25
N TYR A 100 15.85 -5.58 16.36
CA TYR A 100 14.61 -4.93 16.76
C TYR A 100 14.89 -3.57 17.40
N MET A 101 14.23 -2.56 16.93
CA MET A 101 14.24 -1.23 17.52
C MET A 101 12.84 -0.84 17.98
N LYS A 102 12.75 -0.28 19.19
CA LYS A 102 11.46 0.20 19.76
C LYS A 102 10.81 1.28 18.92
N THR A 103 11.57 1.97 18.11
CA THR A 103 11.12 3.03 17.19
C THR A 103 10.67 2.51 15.81
N TYR A 104 10.80 1.20 15.56
CA TYR A 104 10.25 0.62 14.34
C TYR A 104 8.72 0.77 14.35
N PRO A 105 8.12 1.31 13.29
CA PRO A 105 6.69 1.46 13.20
C PRO A 105 5.99 0.21 12.67
N GLU A 106 6.63 -0.96 12.75
CA GLU A 106 5.98 -2.19 12.37
C GLU A 106 4.67 -2.29 13.17
N LYS A 107 3.58 -2.37 12.43
CA LYS A 107 2.25 -2.48 13.01
C LYS A 107 2.08 -3.85 13.64
N LEU A 108 2.38 -3.97 14.92
CA LEU A 108 2.06 -5.16 15.68
C LEU A 108 0.55 -5.39 15.67
N ILE A 109 0.16 -6.56 15.19
CA ILE A 109 -1.24 -7.01 15.16
C ILE A 109 -1.56 -7.99 16.30
N TYR A 110 -0.53 -8.67 16.83
CA TYR A 110 -0.64 -9.56 17.98
C TYR A 110 0.62 -9.47 18.84
N GLY A 111 0.47 -9.65 20.15
CA GLY A 111 1.58 -9.72 21.09
C GLY A 111 2.25 -8.37 21.38
N ARG A 112 3.56 -8.39 21.58
CA ARG A 112 4.40 -7.24 21.95
C ARG A 112 5.74 -7.25 21.21
N GLY A 113 6.51 -6.18 21.35
CA GLY A 113 7.89 -6.13 20.85
C GLY A 113 8.86 -7.01 21.63
N VAL A 114 10.08 -7.12 21.11
CA VAL A 114 11.19 -7.85 21.74
C VAL A 114 11.66 -7.11 22.99
N GLU A 115 11.82 -7.83 24.09
CA GLU A 115 12.31 -7.32 25.38
C GLU A 115 13.48 -8.14 25.93
N LYS A 116 13.72 -9.35 25.40
CA LYS A 116 14.77 -10.29 25.84
C LYS A 116 15.48 -10.92 24.65
N ASP A 117 16.71 -11.33 24.85
CA ASP A 117 17.59 -11.91 23.81
C ASP A 117 16.98 -13.13 23.10
N ASN A 118 16.19 -13.94 23.79
CA ASN A 118 15.58 -15.14 23.22
C ASN A 118 14.18 -14.91 22.63
N GLU A 119 13.80 -13.66 22.41
CA GLU A 119 12.50 -13.28 21.84
C GLU A 119 12.64 -12.87 20.39
N ILE A 120 11.58 -13.14 19.62
CA ILE A 120 11.49 -12.80 18.21
C ILE A 120 10.10 -12.27 17.87
N ILE A 121 10.05 -11.34 16.96
CA ILE A 121 8.79 -10.94 16.28
C ILE A 121 8.93 -11.24 14.80
N CYS A 122 7.86 -11.74 14.20
CA CYS A 122 7.84 -12.12 12.79
C CYS A 122 6.59 -11.55 12.08
N PRO A 123 6.56 -11.53 10.76
CA PRO A 123 5.37 -11.12 10.02
C PRO A 123 4.26 -12.16 10.22
N ARG A 124 3.02 -11.75 10.03
CA ARG A 124 1.88 -12.67 10.11
C ARG A 124 2.02 -13.85 9.16
N TYR A 125 2.43 -13.57 7.95
CA TYR A 125 2.64 -14.60 6.94
C TYR A 125 4.12 -14.72 6.63
N LEU A 126 4.67 -15.88 6.85
CA LEU A 126 6.06 -16.22 6.56
C LEU A 126 6.13 -17.16 5.35
N GLY A 127 7.09 -16.93 4.44
CA GLY A 127 7.27 -17.76 3.27
C GLY A 127 7.82 -19.15 3.59
N LYS A 128 7.23 -20.21 3.02
CA LYS A 128 7.73 -21.60 3.08
C LYS A 128 8.74 -21.90 1.99
N THR A 129 8.68 -21.17 0.89
CA THR A 129 9.45 -21.42 -0.33
C THR A 129 10.00 -20.13 -0.91
N SER A 130 10.98 -20.26 -1.79
CA SER A 130 11.52 -19.16 -2.59
C SER A 130 11.53 -19.55 -4.08
N PRO A 131 10.81 -18.85 -4.99
CA PRO A 131 9.90 -17.72 -4.70
C PRO A 131 8.56 -18.16 -4.12
N ILE A 132 7.89 -17.26 -3.38
CA ILE A 132 6.52 -17.44 -2.92
C ILE A 132 5.60 -17.19 -4.12
N LYS A 133 4.74 -18.13 -4.46
CA LYS A 133 3.84 -18.03 -5.62
C LYS A 133 2.37 -17.98 -5.26
N THR A 134 1.99 -18.63 -4.18
CA THR A 134 0.61 -18.77 -3.75
C THR A 134 0.47 -18.64 -2.23
N LYS A 135 -0.75 -18.48 -1.74
CA LYS A 135 -1.03 -18.47 -0.30
C LYS A 135 -0.61 -19.77 0.39
N ASP A 136 -0.62 -20.87 -0.34
CA ASP A 136 -0.19 -22.17 0.19
C ASP A 136 1.31 -22.20 0.49
N ASP A 137 2.08 -21.30 -0.10
CA ASP A 137 3.50 -21.10 0.18
C ASP A 137 3.76 -20.26 1.43
N LEU A 138 2.71 -19.88 2.17
CA LEU A 138 2.78 -19.07 3.39
C LEU A 138 2.44 -19.88 4.63
N ILE A 139 3.06 -19.50 5.76
CA ILE A 139 2.71 -19.97 7.11
C ILE A 139 2.05 -18.82 7.84
N ASP A 140 0.89 -19.03 8.45
CA ASP A 140 0.32 -18.07 9.39
C ASP A 140 1.02 -18.20 10.74
N MET A 141 1.86 -17.24 11.08
CA MET A 141 2.66 -17.24 12.32
C MET A 141 1.80 -17.06 13.58
N LYS A 142 0.52 -16.73 13.43
CA LYS A 142 -0.41 -16.62 14.55
C LYS A 142 -0.50 -17.93 15.35
N ASP A 143 -0.39 -19.06 14.68
CA ASP A 143 -0.45 -20.39 15.30
C ASP A 143 0.78 -20.71 16.16
N TYR A 144 1.83 -19.92 16.00
CA TYR A 144 3.12 -20.06 16.72
C TYR A 144 3.34 -18.99 17.78
N LEU A 145 2.41 -18.06 17.97
CA LEU A 145 2.53 -17.04 19.01
C LEU A 145 2.71 -17.69 20.39
N ASP A 146 3.62 -17.13 21.19
CA ASP A 146 4.04 -17.63 22.49
C ASP A 146 4.75 -19.01 22.50
N LYS A 147 5.04 -19.60 21.33
CA LYS A 147 5.80 -20.85 21.20
C LYS A 147 7.27 -20.58 20.90
N GLU A 148 8.11 -21.54 21.27
CA GLU A 148 9.51 -21.57 20.87
C GLU A 148 9.64 -22.10 19.43
N ILE A 149 10.44 -21.41 18.63
CA ILE A 149 10.69 -21.74 17.23
C ILE A 149 12.20 -21.93 17.08
N PRO A 150 12.66 -23.08 16.58
CA PRO A 150 14.07 -23.36 16.35
C PRO A 150 14.56 -22.71 15.05
N PHE A 151 15.70 -22.02 15.15
CA PHE A 151 16.42 -21.44 14.03
C PHE A 151 17.78 -22.10 13.87
N SER A 152 18.17 -22.37 12.63
CA SER A 152 19.46 -22.95 12.27
C SER A 152 20.34 -21.92 11.59
N PHE A 153 21.56 -21.77 12.08
CA PHE A 153 22.53 -20.80 11.58
C PHE A 153 23.66 -21.51 10.85
N TYR A 154 24.22 -20.82 9.85
CA TYR A 154 25.30 -21.34 9.04
C TYR A 154 26.35 -20.25 8.80
N LYS A 155 27.62 -20.64 8.89
CA LYS A 155 28.75 -19.82 8.48
C LYS A 155 29.22 -20.29 7.12
N ILE A 156 29.19 -19.40 6.14
CA ILE A 156 29.61 -19.71 4.78
C ILE A 156 31.06 -19.26 4.61
N VAL A 157 31.91 -20.19 4.17
CA VAL A 157 33.32 -19.94 3.91
C VAL A 157 33.59 -20.28 2.44
N PHE A 158 33.92 -19.26 1.64
CA PHE A 158 34.39 -19.42 0.28
C PHE A 158 35.89 -19.69 0.29
N GLN A 159 36.28 -20.95 0.02
CA GLN A 159 37.68 -21.38 0.07
C GLN A 159 38.42 -21.09 -1.22
N ASP A 160 37.86 -21.48 -2.35
CA ASP A 160 38.41 -21.28 -3.69
C ASP A 160 37.26 -21.14 -4.73
N LYS A 161 37.62 -21.11 -6.05
CA LYS A 161 36.65 -20.98 -7.15
C LYS A 161 35.54 -22.04 -7.15
N ASN A 162 35.84 -23.22 -6.63
CA ASN A 162 34.98 -24.40 -6.77
C ASN A 162 34.45 -24.91 -5.41
N HIS A 163 35.00 -24.44 -4.33
CA HIS A 163 34.71 -24.97 -3.01
C HIS A 163 34.15 -23.89 -2.06
N THR A 164 32.93 -24.15 -1.66
CA THR A 164 32.24 -23.38 -0.60
C THR A 164 31.89 -24.33 0.52
N ASN A 165 32.34 -24.03 1.72
CA ASN A 165 31.99 -24.78 2.91
C ASN A 165 30.93 -24.05 3.70
N SER A 166 29.90 -24.80 4.13
CA SER A 166 28.88 -24.32 5.05
C SER A 166 29.07 -25.02 6.40
N ILE A 167 29.43 -24.26 7.41
CA ILE A 167 29.59 -24.73 8.77
C ILE A 167 28.30 -24.48 9.51
N LYS A 168 27.66 -25.55 9.96
CA LYS A 168 26.45 -25.44 10.77
C LYS A 168 26.82 -25.03 12.18
N LEU A 169 26.18 -23.99 12.69
CA LEU A 169 26.26 -23.51 14.06
C LEU A 169 25.17 -24.13 14.93
N ASP A 170 25.23 -23.87 16.22
CA ASP A 170 24.22 -24.33 17.17
C ASP A 170 22.86 -23.73 16.86
N LYS A 171 21.82 -24.51 17.09
CA LYS A 171 20.43 -24.03 16.94
C LYS A 171 20.09 -23.12 18.12
N ILE A 172 19.35 -22.04 17.80
CA ILE A 172 18.80 -21.15 18.82
C ILE A 172 17.26 -21.23 18.73
N ASN A 173 16.65 -21.42 19.90
CA ASN A 173 15.20 -21.37 20.03
C ASN A 173 14.77 -19.97 20.42
N PHE A 174 13.97 -19.33 19.59
CA PHE A 174 13.36 -18.04 19.89
C PHE A 174 11.90 -18.20 20.27
N LYS A 175 11.48 -17.52 21.32
CA LYS A 175 10.07 -17.39 21.65
C LYS A 175 9.44 -16.32 20.77
N LEU A 176 8.41 -16.68 19.98
CA LEU A 176 7.64 -15.71 19.19
C LEU A 176 6.73 -14.90 20.11
N VAL A 177 7.05 -13.63 20.34
CA VAL A 177 6.33 -12.76 21.28
C VAL A 177 5.44 -11.73 20.60
N GLY A 178 5.62 -11.50 19.32
CA GLY A 178 4.82 -10.55 18.57
C GLY A 178 4.74 -10.86 17.08
N ILE A 179 3.67 -10.40 16.49
CA ILE A 179 3.39 -10.57 15.07
C ILE A 179 3.03 -9.21 14.49
N PHE A 180 3.70 -8.83 13.42
CA PHE A 180 3.40 -7.61 12.68
C PHE A 180 2.69 -7.89 11.35
N GLU A 181 2.03 -6.86 10.82
CA GLU A 181 1.36 -6.94 9.52
C GLU A 181 2.40 -6.95 8.39
N ASN A 182 2.26 -7.90 7.45
CA ASN A 182 3.15 -7.90 6.28
C ASN A 182 2.98 -6.62 5.47
N THR A 183 4.08 -6.05 5.03
CA THR A 183 4.05 -4.86 4.19
C THR A 183 3.92 -5.26 2.72
N PRO A 184 2.92 -4.75 2.03
CA PRO A 184 2.51 -5.27 0.71
C PRO A 184 3.52 -5.14 -0.42
N ILE A 185 4.42 -4.17 -0.36
CA ILE A 185 5.39 -3.90 -1.45
C ILE A 185 6.70 -4.63 -1.22
N ASP A 186 6.93 -5.07 -0.01
CA ASP A 186 8.19 -5.66 0.37
C ASP A 186 8.08 -7.17 0.30
N TYR A 187 8.57 -7.75 -0.82
CA TYR A 187 8.70 -9.20 -0.94
C TYR A 187 9.50 -9.79 0.21
N ASP A 188 10.49 -9.06 0.71
CA ASP A 188 11.29 -9.45 1.85
C ASP A 188 10.49 -9.41 3.16
N SER A 189 9.38 -8.68 3.24
CA SER A 189 8.54 -8.64 4.44
C SER A 189 8.00 -10.02 4.86
N TYR A 190 8.00 -10.99 3.94
CA TYR A 190 7.61 -12.38 4.20
C TYR A 190 8.77 -13.25 4.70
N ARG A 191 9.95 -12.66 4.86
CA ARG A 191 11.19 -13.35 5.26
C ARG A 191 11.96 -12.62 6.34
N ILE A 192 11.46 -11.51 6.83
CA ILE A 192 12.12 -10.68 7.84
C ILE A 192 11.49 -10.96 9.19
N CYS A 193 12.30 -11.30 10.17
CA CYS A 193 11.94 -11.27 11.59
C CYS A 193 12.90 -10.35 12.33
N TYR A 194 12.52 -9.90 13.52
CA TYR A 194 13.31 -9.01 14.34
C TYR A 194 13.63 -9.68 15.67
N ILE A 195 14.90 -9.60 16.06
CA ILE A 195 15.45 -10.12 17.31
C ILE A 195 16.12 -8.98 18.10
N ASP A 196 16.52 -9.27 19.32
CA ASP A 196 17.31 -8.32 20.11
C ASP A 196 18.53 -7.80 19.34
N SER A 197 18.85 -6.50 19.51
CA SER A 197 19.90 -5.84 18.73
C SER A 197 21.30 -6.37 19.07
N ASP A 198 21.57 -6.62 20.35
CA ASP A 198 22.89 -7.08 20.79
C ASP A 198 23.12 -8.53 20.34
N LEU A 199 22.05 -9.35 20.39
CA LEU A 199 22.09 -10.71 19.87
C LEU A 199 22.23 -10.71 18.33
N ALA A 200 21.58 -9.81 17.63
CA ALA A 200 21.69 -9.71 16.17
C ALA A 200 23.13 -9.40 15.75
N GLU A 201 23.80 -8.46 16.42
CA GLU A 201 25.21 -8.13 16.18
C GLU A 201 26.13 -9.33 16.43
N LYS A 202 25.95 -10.00 17.58
CA LYS A 202 26.73 -11.21 17.91
C LYS A 202 26.55 -12.31 16.87
N LEU A 203 25.32 -12.60 16.47
CA LEU A 203 25.01 -13.63 15.48
C LEU A 203 25.58 -13.26 14.11
N TYR A 204 25.53 -12.00 13.74
CA TYR A 204 26.14 -11.54 12.50
C TYR A 204 27.65 -11.83 12.49
N GLU A 205 28.38 -11.47 13.55
CA GLU A 205 29.81 -11.75 13.64
C GLU A 205 30.12 -13.25 13.54
N GLU A 206 29.26 -14.12 14.09
CA GLU A 206 29.42 -15.57 14.02
C GLU A 206 29.07 -16.14 12.62
N THR A 207 28.11 -15.55 11.91
CA THR A 207 27.55 -16.07 10.64
C THR A 207 28.07 -15.37 9.39
N LYS A 208 28.80 -14.26 9.54
CA LYS A 208 29.29 -13.48 8.39
C LYS A 208 30.08 -14.34 7.42
N ILE A 209 29.89 -14.04 6.15
CA ILE A 209 30.57 -14.73 5.04
C ILE A 209 32.08 -14.47 5.14
N VAL A 210 32.86 -15.53 5.05
CA VAL A 210 34.32 -15.46 5.06
C VAL A 210 34.86 -15.82 3.68
N TYR A 211 35.67 -14.94 3.11
CA TYR A 211 36.42 -15.18 1.88
C TYR A 211 37.87 -15.46 2.23
N THR A 212 38.41 -16.58 1.79
CA THR A 212 39.84 -16.87 1.98
C THR A 212 40.68 -16.04 1.01
N GLU A 213 41.97 -15.84 1.32
CA GLU A 213 42.90 -15.17 0.42
C GLU A 213 43.02 -15.87 -0.94
N GLU A 214 42.88 -17.19 -0.95
CA GLU A 214 42.93 -18.00 -2.16
C GLU A 214 41.73 -17.72 -3.08
N TYR A 215 40.54 -17.61 -2.49
CA TYR A 215 39.32 -17.22 -3.21
C TYR A 215 39.46 -15.81 -3.81
N LEU A 216 39.94 -14.85 -3.03
CA LEU A 216 40.10 -13.46 -3.46
C LEU A 216 41.09 -13.32 -4.59
N LYS A 217 42.25 -14.01 -4.47
CA LYS A 217 43.26 -14.05 -5.56
C LYS A 217 42.73 -14.71 -6.82
N ALA A 218 41.93 -15.78 -6.67
CA ALA A 218 41.37 -16.51 -7.80
C ALA A 218 40.38 -15.71 -8.64
N PHE A 219 39.69 -14.72 -8.02
CA PHE A 219 38.76 -13.84 -8.71
C PHE A 219 39.28 -12.42 -8.94
N ASN A 220 40.57 -12.20 -8.61
CA ASN A 220 41.20 -10.88 -8.68
C ASN A 220 40.37 -9.83 -7.90
N MET A 221 39.80 -10.25 -6.76
CA MET A 221 39.00 -9.41 -5.89
C MET A 221 39.88 -8.91 -4.72
N GLU A 222 39.91 -7.61 -4.53
CA GLU A 222 40.38 -7.02 -3.29
C GLU A 222 39.15 -6.86 -2.37
N ILE A 223 39.26 -7.32 -1.12
CA ILE A 223 38.25 -6.93 -0.13
C ILE A 223 38.48 -5.45 0.13
N CYS A 224 37.67 -4.63 -0.46
CA CYS A 224 37.64 -3.21 -0.10
C CYS A 224 37.01 -3.07 1.30
N TYR A 225 37.80 -3.25 2.33
CA TYR A 225 37.36 -3.00 3.72
C TYR A 225 36.98 -1.52 3.97
N GLY A 226 37.06 -0.67 2.97
CA GLY A 226 36.81 0.76 3.12
C GLY A 226 35.60 1.30 2.38
N GLY A 227 34.89 0.47 1.61
CA GLY A 227 33.80 0.94 0.76
C GLY A 227 32.42 0.55 1.24
N ALA A 228 32.28 0.23 2.50
CA ALA A 228 31.01 -0.23 2.99
C ALA A 228 30.01 0.90 3.15
N ALA A 229 28.82 0.68 2.68
CA ALA A 229 27.69 1.58 2.90
C ALA A 229 27.20 1.43 4.34
N ALA A 230 26.85 2.52 4.97
CA ALA A 230 26.04 2.50 6.17
C ALA A 230 24.55 2.61 5.76
N ASP A 231 23.69 1.95 6.49
CA ASP A 231 22.25 2.15 6.37
C ASP A 231 21.78 3.19 7.37
N PHE A 232 20.85 4.02 6.98
CA PHE A 232 20.15 4.92 7.89
C PHE A 232 18.64 4.82 7.71
N ILE A 233 17.91 5.14 8.77
CA ILE A 233 16.45 5.14 8.78
C ILE A 233 15.97 6.47 9.33
N VAL A 234 14.99 7.07 8.65
CA VAL A 234 14.31 8.28 9.11
C VAL A 234 13.01 7.96 9.82
N ASP A 235 12.54 8.88 10.63
CA ASP A 235 11.30 8.74 11.41
C ASP A 235 10.04 8.62 10.53
N THR A 236 9.96 9.39 9.44
CA THR A 236 8.85 9.35 8.48
C THR A 236 9.35 9.39 7.03
N PRO A 237 8.59 8.83 6.07
CA PRO A 237 8.98 8.88 4.66
C PRO A 237 9.01 10.31 4.08
N GLU A 238 8.20 11.22 4.61
CA GLU A 238 8.17 12.61 4.18
C GLU A 238 9.51 13.29 4.49
N ASN A 239 10.07 12.99 5.66
CA ASN A 239 11.35 13.53 6.09
C ASN A 239 12.54 12.90 5.34
N PHE A 240 12.35 11.73 4.74
CA PHE A 240 13.41 11.05 3.98
C PHE A 240 14.00 11.93 2.88
N LYS A 241 13.15 12.63 2.13
CA LYS A 241 13.59 13.49 1.03
C LYS A 241 14.40 14.70 1.53
N GLU A 242 14.04 15.24 2.68
CA GLU A 242 14.76 16.36 3.29
C GLU A 242 16.14 15.93 3.79
N VAL A 243 16.18 14.82 4.53
CA VAL A 243 17.42 14.23 5.03
C VAL A 243 18.33 13.82 3.88
N TYR A 244 17.79 13.14 2.87
CA TYR A 244 18.51 12.76 1.66
C TYR A 244 19.22 13.95 1.02
N LYS A 245 18.48 15.05 0.80
CA LYS A 245 19.04 16.26 0.18
C LYS A 245 20.13 16.92 1.03
N LYS A 246 19.95 16.98 2.36
CA LYS A 246 20.97 17.51 3.27
C LYS A 246 22.24 16.67 3.24
N LEU A 247 22.11 15.36 3.23
CA LEU A 247 23.25 14.44 3.14
C LEU A 247 24.01 14.61 1.82
N GLU A 248 23.32 14.76 0.68
CA GLU A 248 23.97 15.05 -0.61
C GLU A 248 24.69 16.41 -0.59
N GLU A 249 24.07 17.44 -0.02
CA GLU A 249 24.68 18.79 0.13
C GLU A 249 25.97 18.75 0.99
N ASP A 250 26.02 17.83 1.98
CA ASP A 250 27.19 17.62 2.85
C ASP A 250 28.23 16.65 2.25
N GLY A 251 28.03 16.27 0.99
CA GLY A 251 29.00 15.49 0.21
C GLY A 251 28.97 13.99 0.50
N TYR A 252 27.84 13.47 0.97
CA TYR A 252 27.62 12.05 1.07
C TYR A 252 27.04 11.51 -0.24
N ASP A 253 27.49 10.32 -0.64
CA ASP A 253 26.82 9.53 -1.65
C ASP A 253 25.67 8.76 -0.99
N VAL A 254 24.45 9.13 -1.33
CA VAL A 254 23.25 8.51 -0.78
C VAL A 254 22.64 7.59 -1.80
N GLY A 255 22.77 6.30 -1.55
CA GLY A 255 22.06 5.26 -2.32
C GLY A 255 20.62 5.16 -1.84
N ASN A 256 19.71 5.01 -2.79
CA ASN A 256 18.32 4.82 -2.47
C ASN A 256 18.07 3.35 -2.16
N GLY A 257 17.60 3.08 -0.98
CA GLY A 257 16.70 1.96 -0.75
C GLY A 257 15.46 2.11 -1.66
N TYR A 258 14.49 1.33 -1.54
CA TYR A 258 13.31 1.37 -2.40
C TYR A 258 12.60 2.73 -2.33
N PHE A 259 12.81 3.59 -3.36
CA PHE A 259 11.91 4.72 -3.54
C PHE A 259 10.51 4.20 -3.83
N ILE A 260 9.60 4.48 -2.96
CA ILE A 260 8.20 4.45 -3.36
C ILE A 260 8.06 5.58 -4.37
N ASP A 261 7.84 5.24 -5.64
CA ASP A 261 7.61 6.26 -6.66
C ASP A 261 6.23 6.89 -6.44
N TYR A 262 6.21 7.88 -5.54
CA TYR A 262 5.03 8.70 -5.29
C TYR A 262 4.51 9.38 -6.58
N ASN A 263 5.37 9.56 -7.59
CA ASN A 263 4.94 10.13 -8.87
C ASN A 263 3.96 9.18 -9.57
N TRP A 264 4.22 7.88 -9.50
CA TRP A 264 3.33 6.86 -10.07
C TRP A 264 2.00 6.79 -9.32
N ALA A 265 2.05 6.83 -7.99
CA ALA A 265 0.86 6.88 -7.14
C ALA A 265 0.03 8.12 -7.42
N ASN A 266 0.66 9.28 -7.47
CA ASN A 266 0.01 10.54 -7.79
C ASN A 266 -0.57 10.55 -9.23
N ALA A 267 0.13 9.94 -10.19
CA ALA A 267 -0.38 9.80 -11.55
C ALA A 267 -1.63 8.91 -11.59
N MET A 268 -1.62 7.76 -10.93
CA MET A 268 -2.80 6.88 -10.83
C MET A 268 -3.97 7.55 -10.11
N PHE A 269 -3.67 8.26 -9.03
CA PHE A 269 -4.65 9.01 -8.27
C PHE A 269 -5.32 10.10 -9.13
N ASN A 270 -4.51 10.90 -9.81
CA ASN A 270 -5.02 11.93 -10.71
C ASN A 270 -5.83 11.33 -11.88
N PHE A 271 -5.38 10.22 -12.44
CA PHE A 271 -6.10 9.52 -13.49
C PHE A 271 -7.48 9.03 -13.00
N ALA A 272 -7.55 8.46 -11.81
CA ALA A 272 -8.82 8.03 -11.21
C ALA A 272 -9.78 9.21 -10.99
N TYR A 273 -9.27 10.37 -10.56
CA TYR A 273 -10.11 11.58 -10.46
C TYR A 273 -10.60 12.09 -11.80
N ILE A 274 -9.77 12.09 -12.83
CA ILE A 274 -10.20 12.49 -14.19
C ILE A 274 -11.34 11.58 -14.65
N LEU A 275 -11.21 10.27 -14.49
CA LEU A 275 -12.26 9.31 -14.83
C LEU A 275 -13.53 9.50 -13.98
N PHE A 276 -13.38 9.81 -12.71
CA PHE A 276 -14.50 10.17 -11.85
C PHE A 276 -15.25 11.41 -12.36
N PHE A 277 -14.54 12.48 -12.74
CA PHE A 277 -15.16 13.67 -13.29
C PHE A 277 -15.89 13.40 -14.62
N ILE A 278 -15.32 12.58 -15.49
CA ILE A 278 -15.97 12.15 -16.73
C ILE A 278 -17.27 11.39 -16.41
N ALA A 279 -17.21 10.42 -15.51
CA ALA A 279 -18.39 9.67 -15.07
C ALA A 279 -19.45 10.59 -14.45
N PHE A 280 -19.03 11.56 -13.64
CA PHE A 280 -19.92 12.55 -13.03
C PHE A 280 -20.65 13.41 -14.06
N ILE A 281 -19.95 13.88 -15.10
CA ILE A 281 -20.56 14.60 -16.22
C ILE A 281 -21.59 13.71 -16.93
N LEU A 282 -21.26 12.44 -17.18
CA LEU A 282 -22.19 11.49 -17.80
C LEU A 282 -23.45 11.25 -16.96
N ILE A 283 -23.32 11.24 -15.63
CA ILE A 283 -24.47 11.16 -14.69
C ILE A 283 -25.38 12.38 -14.88
N ILE A 284 -24.82 13.59 -14.92
CA ILE A 284 -25.59 14.82 -15.14
C ILE A 284 -26.37 14.75 -16.47
N PHE A 285 -25.68 14.36 -17.54
CA PHE A 285 -26.33 14.18 -18.85
C PHE A 285 -27.45 13.13 -18.82
N THR A 286 -27.21 11.99 -18.18
CA THR A 286 -28.18 10.89 -18.03
C THR A 286 -29.43 11.37 -17.30
N ILE A 287 -29.29 12.09 -16.19
CA ILE A 287 -30.41 12.67 -15.45
C ILE A 287 -31.15 13.69 -16.30
N GLY A 288 -30.44 14.57 -17.01
CA GLY A 288 -31.02 15.57 -17.88
C GLY A 288 -31.83 14.98 -19.05
N ILE A 289 -31.26 14.00 -19.75
CA ILE A 289 -31.91 13.26 -20.82
C ILE A 289 -33.16 12.54 -20.34
N TYR A 290 -33.03 11.79 -19.22
CA TYR A 290 -34.15 11.07 -18.62
C TYR A 290 -35.29 12.01 -18.26
N THR A 291 -34.99 13.15 -17.64
CA THR A 291 -35.96 14.14 -17.23
C THR A 291 -36.63 14.74 -18.46
N SER A 292 -35.88 15.07 -19.52
CA SER A 292 -36.41 15.61 -20.77
C SER A 292 -37.36 14.63 -21.49
N ILE A 293 -36.97 13.35 -21.57
CA ILE A 293 -37.81 12.29 -22.17
C ILE A 293 -39.09 12.11 -21.35
N ASN A 294 -38.98 12.08 -20.02
CA ASN A 294 -40.13 11.90 -19.14
C ASN A 294 -41.13 13.06 -19.25
N LEU A 295 -40.64 14.29 -19.33
CA LEU A 295 -41.47 15.47 -19.61
C LEU A 295 -42.18 15.37 -20.94
N LYS A 296 -41.49 14.99 -22.02
CA LYS A 296 -42.06 14.83 -23.35
C LYS A 296 -43.17 13.79 -23.38
N LYS A 297 -42.95 12.62 -22.75
CA LYS A 297 -43.93 11.51 -22.69
C LYS A 297 -45.18 11.86 -21.87
N ARG A 298 -45.04 12.72 -20.87
CA ARG A 298 -46.14 13.08 -19.94
C ARG A 298 -46.74 14.44 -20.19
N LYS A 299 -46.53 15.02 -21.37
CA LYS A 299 -47.11 16.33 -21.72
C LYS A 299 -48.63 16.38 -21.56
N THR A 300 -49.32 15.33 -22.00
CA THR A 300 -50.79 15.21 -21.88
C THR A 300 -51.23 15.11 -20.43
N ASP A 301 -50.54 14.28 -19.60
CA ASP A 301 -50.84 14.17 -18.16
C ASP A 301 -50.63 15.53 -17.45
N ILE A 302 -49.53 16.22 -17.79
CA ILE A 302 -49.21 17.54 -17.23
C ILE A 302 -50.29 18.57 -17.64
N ALA A 303 -50.78 18.53 -18.88
CA ALA A 303 -51.86 19.39 -19.35
C ALA A 303 -53.15 19.10 -18.55
N LEU A 304 -53.45 17.81 -18.33
CA LEU A 304 -54.61 17.35 -17.58
C LEU A 304 -54.55 17.80 -16.12
N TYR A 305 -53.41 17.67 -15.46
CA TYR A 305 -53.23 18.21 -14.09
C TYR A 305 -53.44 19.71 -14.01
N LYS A 306 -52.97 20.46 -15.04
CA LYS A 306 -53.21 21.91 -15.11
C LYS A 306 -54.68 22.25 -15.28
N THR A 307 -55.44 21.47 -16.08
CA THR A 307 -56.90 21.67 -16.22
C THR A 307 -57.68 21.39 -14.93
N PHE A 308 -57.16 20.47 -14.09
CA PHE A 308 -57.70 20.24 -12.73
C PHE A 308 -57.26 21.27 -11.70
N GLY A 309 -56.54 22.32 -12.10
CA GLY A 309 -56.16 23.41 -11.18
C GLY A 309 -54.90 23.19 -10.37
N TYR A 310 -54.12 22.12 -10.65
CA TYR A 310 -52.83 21.92 -9.98
C TYR A 310 -51.86 23.03 -10.35
N LYS A 311 -51.17 23.57 -9.33
CA LYS A 311 -50.12 24.56 -9.52
C LYS A 311 -48.87 23.90 -10.15
N ASN A 312 -48.14 24.66 -10.99
CA ASN A 312 -46.92 24.18 -11.61
C ASN A 312 -45.90 23.61 -10.59
N LYS A 313 -45.86 24.17 -9.37
CA LYS A 313 -45.02 23.70 -8.29
C LYS A 313 -45.41 22.30 -7.80
N ASP A 314 -46.70 22.00 -7.77
CA ASP A 314 -47.19 20.68 -7.30
C ASP A 314 -46.95 19.62 -8.36
N ILE A 315 -47.15 19.94 -9.62
CA ILE A 315 -46.80 19.08 -10.77
C ILE A 315 -45.26 18.78 -10.75
N GLY A 316 -44.44 19.83 -10.54
CA GLY A 316 -43.01 19.70 -10.42
C GLY A 316 -42.61 18.78 -9.29
N ARG A 317 -43.27 18.88 -8.10
CA ARG A 317 -43.01 17.98 -6.96
C ARG A 317 -43.31 16.50 -7.28
N ILE A 318 -44.43 16.22 -7.96
CA ILE A 318 -44.79 14.86 -8.39
C ILE A 318 -43.70 14.27 -9.28
N LEU A 319 -43.23 15.02 -10.28
CA LEU A 319 -42.17 14.59 -11.18
C LEU A 319 -40.85 14.41 -10.48
N PHE A 320 -40.52 15.28 -9.54
CA PHE A 320 -39.31 15.15 -8.71
C PHE A 320 -39.33 13.93 -7.78
N MET A 321 -40.47 13.68 -7.13
CA MET A 321 -40.60 12.50 -6.26
C MET A 321 -40.39 11.20 -7.05
N GLN A 322 -40.87 11.12 -8.29
CA GLN A 322 -40.63 9.99 -9.18
C GLN A 322 -39.14 9.82 -9.53
N LEU A 323 -38.46 10.95 -9.84
CA LEU A 323 -37.02 10.95 -10.08
C LEU A 323 -36.24 10.55 -8.84
N LEU A 324 -36.65 11.05 -7.67
CA LEU A 324 -36.02 10.75 -6.39
C LEU A 324 -36.13 9.25 -6.03
N ILE A 325 -37.32 8.68 -6.17
CA ILE A 325 -37.51 7.23 -5.93
C ILE A 325 -36.64 6.39 -6.85
N LEU A 326 -36.60 6.74 -8.13
CA LEU A 326 -35.76 6.05 -9.13
C LEU A 326 -34.28 6.17 -8.79
N PHE A 327 -33.85 7.34 -8.34
CA PHE A 327 -32.47 7.56 -7.90
C PHE A 327 -32.14 6.74 -6.65
N LEU A 328 -33.01 6.77 -5.62
CA LEU A 328 -32.78 6.02 -4.39
C LEU A 328 -32.64 4.51 -4.64
N ILE A 329 -33.50 3.96 -5.51
CA ILE A 329 -33.40 2.54 -5.92
C ILE A 329 -32.07 2.29 -6.63
N SER A 330 -31.70 3.18 -7.58
CA SER A 330 -30.43 3.04 -8.32
C SER A 330 -29.22 3.17 -7.41
N PHE A 331 -29.27 4.06 -6.42
CA PHE A 331 -28.18 4.26 -5.47
C PHE A 331 -28.01 3.07 -4.50
N ILE A 332 -29.12 2.52 -4.00
CA ILE A 332 -29.08 1.30 -3.16
C ILE A 332 -28.50 0.14 -3.96
N LEU A 333 -28.94 -0.07 -5.19
CA LEU A 333 -28.39 -1.10 -6.07
C LEU A 333 -26.90 -0.88 -6.34
N ASN A 334 -26.47 0.37 -6.55
CA ASN A 334 -25.06 0.71 -6.70
C ASN A 334 -24.22 0.30 -5.49
N ILE A 335 -24.67 0.63 -4.27
CA ILE A 335 -23.96 0.24 -3.04
C ILE A 335 -23.86 -1.29 -2.94
N ILE A 336 -24.95 -2.01 -3.17
CA ILE A 336 -24.96 -3.48 -3.09
C ILE A 336 -23.97 -4.08 -4.10
N ILE A 337 -24.01 -3.62 -5.36
CA ILE A 337 -23.10 -4.11 -6.41
C ILE A 337 -21.64 -3.77 -6.08
N SER A 338 -21.38 -2.57 -5.55
CA SER A 338 -20.04 -2.16 -5.14
C SER A 338 -19.50 -3.04 -4.00
N LEU A 339 -20.30 -3.32 -2.97
CA LEU A 339 -19.90 -4.21 -1.87
C LEU A 339 -19.59 -5.63 -2.36
N VAL A 340 -20.46 -6.19 -3.21
CA VAL A 340 -20.23 -7.52 -3.81
C VAL A 340 -18.98 -7.49 -4.68
N GLY A 341 -18.82 -6.44 -5.50
CA GLY A 341 -17.66 -6.26 -6.36
C GLY A 341 -16.34 -6.19 -5.58
N ILE A 342 -16.33 -5.53 -4.42
CA ILE A 342 -15.15 -5.47 -3.54
C ILE A 342 -14.82 -6.83 -2.95
N VAL A 343 -15.81 -7.57 -2.47
CA VAL A 343 -15.58 -8.92 -1.93
C VAL A 343 -15.00 -9.83 -3.01
N ILE A 344 -15.59 -9.84 -4.20
CA ILE A 344 -15.09 -10.63 -5.33
C ILE A 344 -13.70 -10.15 -5.76
N GLY A 345 -13.53 -8.82 -5.92
CA GLY A 345 -12.27 -8.21 -6.33
C GLY A 345 -11.15 -8.52 -5.34
N ASN A 346 -11.39 -8.39 -4.03
CA ASN A 346 -10.41 -8.73 -3.01
C ASN A 346 -10.05 -10.22 -3.00
N ASN A 347 -11.00 -11.11 -3.26
CA ASN A 347 -10.71 -12.53 -3.40
C ASN A 347 -9.84 -12.81 -4.64
N ILE A 348 -10.11 -12.15 -5.76
CA ILE A 348 -9.29 -12.27 -6.98
C ILE A 348 -7.90 -11.69 -6.74
N ILE A 349 -7.82 -10.46 -6.19
CA ILE A 349 -6.55 -9.80 -5.88
C ILE A 349 -5.72 -10.67 -4.95
N SER A 350 -6.33 -11.20 -3.88
CA SER A 350 -5.62 -12.06 -2.92
C SER A 350 -5.18 -13.40 -3.49
N TYR A 351 -5.72 -13.82 -4.64
CA TYR A 351 -5.30 -15.03 -5.34
C TYR A 351 -4.17 -14.80 -6.33
N TYR A 352 -4.20 -13.69 -7.08
CA TYR A 352 -3.25 -13.40 -8.16
C TYR A 352 -2.12 -12.45 -7.75
N ILE A 353 -2.41 -11.47 -6.89
CA ILE A 353 -1.39 -10.58 -6.34
C ILE A 353 -1.00 -11.20 -5.00
N GLU A 354 -0.11 -12.16 -5.08
CA GLU A 354 0.26 -13.10 -4.04
C GLU A 354 0.65 -12.44 -2.72
N LEU A 355 0.96 -11.13 -2.70
CA LEU A 355 1.74 -10.58 -1.61
C LEU A 355 1.40 -9.12 -1.28
N GLY A 356 0.39 -8.57 -1.93
CA GLY A 356 0.38 -7.12 -2.02
C GLY A 356 -0.41 -6.35 -1.01
N GLY A 357 -1.01 -6.85 0.06
CA GLY A 357 -1.78 -5.99 1.00
C GLY A 357 -2.67 -4.91 0.36
N PHE A 358 -2.77 -4.94 -0.99
CA PHE A 358 -3.66 -4.09 -1.75
C PHE A 358 -5.06 -4.65 -1.64
N TYR A 359 -5.91 -3.97 -0.89
CA TYR A 359 -7.31 -4.35 -0.74
C TYR A 359 -8.20 -3.21 -1.22
N LEU A 360 -9.14 -3.54 -2.10
CA LEU A 360 -10.20 -2.61 -2.46
C LEU A 360 -10.98 -2.24 -1.20
N THR A 361 -11.14 -0.95 -0.96
CA THR A 361 -11.82 -0.42 0.22
C THR A 361 -12.87 0.60 -0.17
N ILE A 362 -13.92 0.73 0.65
CA ILE A 362 -14.93 1.78 0.52
C ILE A 362 -14.77 2.77 1.66
N SER A 363 -14.77 4.05 1.33
CA SER A 363 -14.85 5.11 2.33
C SER A 363 -16.30 5.53 2.52
N PHE A 364 -16.86 5.25 3.70
CA PHE A 364 -18.23 5.67 4.04
C PHE A 364 -18.43 7.19 3.88
N ILE A 365 -17.45 7.98 4.27
CA ILE A 365 -17.52 9.44 4.17
C ILE A 365 -17.61 9.87 2.70
N ARG A 366 -16.82 9.25 1.81
CA ARG A 366 -16.86 9.56 0.36
C ARG A 366 -18.18 9.15 -0.27
N GLU A 367 -18.76 8.02 0.15
CA GLU A 367 -20.09 7.59 -0.29
C GLU A 367 -21.18 8.59 0.10
N VAL A 368 -21.16 9.07 1.34
CA VAL A 368 -22.11 10.08 1.81
C VAL A 368 -21.93 11.39 1.04
N LEU A 369 -20.71 11.84 0.81
CA LEU A 369 -20.44 13.04 0.02
C LEU A 369 -20.92 12.87 -1.43
N TYR A 370 -20.66 11.72 -2.04
CA TYR A 370 -21.11 11.40 -3.38
C TYR A 370 -22.64 11.45 -3.48
N PHE A 371 -23.35 10.84 -2.52
CA PHE A 371 -24.79 10.91 -2.42
C PHE A 371 -25.29 12.36 -2.34
N VAL A 372 -24.71 13.17 -1.44
CA VAL A 372 -25.12 14.58 -1.26
C VAL A 372 -24.91 15.40 -2.54
N VAL A 373 -23.75 15.21 -3.22
CA VAL A 373 -23.46 15.92 -4.46
C VAL A 373 -24.47 15.57 -5.55
N ILE A 374 -24.80 14.29 -5.71
CA ILE A 374 -25.82 13.87 -6.71
C ILE A 374 -27.20 14.41 -6.34
N MET A 375 -27.56 14.46 -5.06
CA MET A 375 -28.82 15.08 -4.60
C MET A 375 -28.89 16.56 -4.96
N ILE A 376 -27.80 17.30 -4.86
CA ILE A 376 -27.72 18.71 -5.29
C ILE A 376 -27.94 18.80 -6.80
N VAL A 377 -27.28 17.96 -7.59
CA VAL A 377 -27.46 17.90 -9.04
C VAL A 377 -28.92 17.64 -9.40
N MET A 378 -29.54 16.66 -8.75
CA MET A 378 -30.95 16.34 -8.98
C MET A 378 -31.87 17.51 -8.64
N TYR A 379 -31.58 18.25 -7.55
CA TYR A 379 -32.33 19.44 -7.19
C TYR A 379 -32.23 20.54 -8.26
N VAL A 380 -31.04 20.76 -8.84
CA VAL A 380 -30.82 21.71 -9.91
C VAL A 380 -31.62 21.29 -11.17
N VAL A 381 -31.55 20.02 -11.56
CA VAL A 381 -32.30 19.45 -12.67
C VAL A 381 -33.81 19.58 -12.41
N PHE A 382 -34.29 19.35 -11.19
CA PHE A 382 -35.67 19.55 -10.81
C PHE A 382 -36.13 21.02 -11.02
N LYS A 383 -35.32 21.98 -10.60
CA LYS A 383 -35.63 23.40 -10.76
C LYS A 383 -35.79 23.77 -12.25
N GLU A 384 -34.86 23.27 -13.08
CA GLU A 384 -34.96 23.48 -14.53
C GLU A 384 -36.17 22.77 -15.15
N THR A 385 -36.50 21.57 -14.67
CA THR A 385 -37.70 20.84 -15.04
C THR A 385 -38.97 21.64 -14.72
N CYS A 386 -39.07 22.20 -13.52
CA CYS A 386 -40.20 23.05 -13.14
C CYS A 386 -40.30 24.27 -14.05
N ASN A 387 -39.20 24.91 -14.38
CA ASN A 387 -39.18 26.05 -15.32
C ASN A 387 -39.67 25.63 -16.73
N SER A 388 -39.31 24.45 -17.19
CA SER A 388 -39.75 23.89 -18.46
C SER A 388 -41.24 23.58 -18.46
N VAL A 389 -41.79 23.04 -17.34
CA VAL A 389 -43.23 22.82 -17.18
C VAL A 389 -44.02 24.15 -17.21
N ASN A 390 -43.47 25.24 -16.65
CA ASN A 390 -44.06 26.53 -16.66
C ASN A 390 -44.24 27.10 -18.09
N ARG A 391 -43.30 26.80 -18.99
CA ARG A 391 -43.32 27.25 -20.38
C ARG A 391 -44.29 26.46 -21.29
N LEU A 392 -44.80 25.32 -20.81
CA LEU A 392 -45.76 24.52 -21.59
C LEU A 392 -47.15 25.18 -21.59
N GLN A 393 -47.57 25.62 -22.75
CA GLN A 393 -48.92 26.19 -22.97
C GLN A 393 -49.94 25.06 -23.20
N ILE A 394 -50.97 25.01 -22.37
CA ILE A 394 -52.02 23.97 -22.38
C ILE A 394 -52.66 23.88 -23.78
N ARG A 395 -52.95 25.05 -24.39
CA ARG A 395 -53.60 25.14 -25.70
C ARG A 395 -52.84 24.42 -26.82
N ASN A 396 -51.50 24.49 -26.80
CA ASN A 396 -50.68 23.90 -27.84
C ASN A 396 -50.52 22.37 -27.68
N ILE A 397 -50.66 21.88 -26.44
CA ILE A 397 -50.52 20.43 -26.15
C ILE A 397 -51.80 19.70 -26.55
N LEU A 398 -52.97 20.23 -26.17
CA LEU A 398 -54.26 19.59 -26.46
C LEU A 398 -54.68 19.70 -27.93
N ARG A 399 -54.05 20.59 -28.70
CA ARG A 399 -54.32 20.75 -30.13
C ARG A 399 -53.51 19.83 -31.05
N ASN A 400 -52.35 19.37 -30.59
CA ASN A 400 -51.46 18.51 -31.36
C ASN A 400 -51.72 17.00 -31.19
N ASP A 401 -52.61 16.62 -30.28
CA ASP A 401 -52.97 15.22 -30.01
C ASP A 401 -54.35 14.82 -30.60
N ILE A 402 -54.93 15.70 -31.44
CA ILE A 402 -56.09 15.44 -32.31
C ILE A 402 -55.61 15.51 -33.77
#